data_36a6e294e49d3546afdd140ac5367dad
#
_entry.id   36a6e294e49d3546afdd140ac5367dad
#
_cell.length_a   1.000
_cell.length_b   1.000
_cell.length_c   1.000
_cell.angle_alpha   90.00
_cell.angle_beta   90.00
_cell.angle_gamma   90.00
#
_symmetry.space_group_name_H-M   'P 1'
#
loop_
_entity.id
_entity.type
_entity.pdbx_description
1 polymer ?
#
loop_
_entity_poly.entity_id
_entity_poly.type
_entity_poly.pdbx_seq_one_letter_code
_entity_poly.pdbx_strand_id
1 'polypeptide(L)'
;MRRLTDVDELLDGPLDDARALAGNLRDLARVNRWLGGVDLSAAGIVALAPGRAPIAVLDVGTGGADIPLALVERGRAAGRHVSVTGIDSRAEVLTAAAIVDPRTATTGELVLQLGDGLALPYPDRSFDVVHTSLVVHHLDPGAARTLLAEMGRVARLGVVVNDLVRGRPAWVGAWLMSHLLTSNRYTRHDAPLSVRRAYSVAELTALLATADLRVDRTVHGLFGHRVALVARHRGHARRAAS
;
A
#
# COMPACT_ATOMS: atom_id res chain seq x y z
N MET A 1 12.89 -11.37 -15.37
CA MET A 1 13.28 -12.00 -14.08
C MET A 1 12.10 -12.83 -13.60
N ARG A 2 12.30 -14.11 -13.20
CA ARG A 2 11.23 -14.95 -12.66
C ARG A 2 10.86 -14.48 -11.24
N ARG A 3 9.56 -14.53 -10.87
CA ARG A 3 9.08 -14.21 -9.52
C ARG A 3 9.62 -15.24 -8.53
N LEU A 4 10.05 -14.79 -7.38
CA LEU A 4 10.47 -15.64 -6.28
C LEU A 4 9.24 -15.90 -5.37
N THR A 5 8.96 -17.18 -5.06
CA THR A 5 7.71 -17.57 -4.37
C THR A 5 7.94 -18.26 -3.03
N ASP A 6 9.09 -18.89 -2.85
CA ASP A 6 9.30 -19.82 -1.70
C ASP A 6 10.33 -19.27 -0.70
N VAL A 7 10.38 -17.95 -0.54
CA VAL A 7 11.28 -17.29 0.41
C VAL A 7 10.54 -16.17 1.10
N ASP A 8 10.48 -16.22 2.42
CA ASP A 8 9.85 -15.22 3.24
C ASP A 8 10.80 -14.05 3.54
N GLU A 9 10.24 -12.87 3.70
CA GLU A 9 10.96 -11.71 4.20
C GLU A 9 11.11 -11.81 5.72
N LEU A 10 12.11 -11.17 6.29
CA LEU A 10 12.28 -11.15 7.75
C LEU A 10 11.07 -10.49 8.44
N LEU A 11 10.42 -9.55 7.75
CA LEU A 11 9.19 -8.92 8.24
C LEU A 11 7.98 -9.87 8.25
N ASP A 12 7.99 -10.95 7.45
CA ASP A 12 6.92 -11.95 7.47
C ASP A 12 7.04 -12.90 8.69
N GLY A 13 8.23 -12.96 9.30
CA GLY A 13 8.54 -13.80 10.46
C GLY A 13 8.24 -13.15 11.82
N PRO A 14 8.78 -13.71 12.92
CA PRO A 14 8.66 -13.13 14.26
C PRO A 14 9.28 -11.74 14.34
N LEU A 15 8.55 -10.77 14.93
CA LEU A 15 8.98 -9.38 15.12
C LEU A 15 9.43 -9.12 16.57
N ASP A 16 10.40 -9.89 17.03
CA ASP A 16 10.94 -9.85 18.40
C ASP A 16 11.93 -8.69 18.67
N ASP A 17 12.41 -8.03 17.62
CA ASP A 17 13.30 -6.86 17.69
C ASP A 17 12.54 -5.56 17.36
N ALA A 18 11.88 -4.98 18.36
CA ALA A 18 11.12 -3.74 18.22
C ALA A 18 11.97 -2.56 17.71
N ARG A 19 13.28 -2.53 18.04
CA ARG A 19 14.18 -1.46 17.57
C ARG A 19 14.48 -1.59 16.08
N ALA A 20 14.74 -2.81 15.62
CA ALA A 20 14.97 -3.11 14.21
C ALA A 20 13.69 -2.86 13.40
N LEU A 21 12.51 -3.26 13.91
CA LEU A 21 11.22 -2.98 13.29
C LEU A 21 10.97 -1.47 13.14
N ALA A 22 11.10 -0.70 14.22
CA ALA A 22 10.95 0.75 14.17
C ALA A 22 11.96 1.42 13.21
N GLY A 23 13.18 0.91 13.13
CA GLY A 23 14.18 1.34 12.17
C GLY A 23 13.76 1.07 10.73
N ASN A 24 13.23 -0.12 10.44
CA ASN A 24 12.72 -0.48 9.12
C ASN A 24 11.53 0.40 8.70
N LEU A 25 10.56 0.64 9.59
CA LEU A 25 9.43 1.52 9.29
C LEU A 25 9.89 2.96 8.97
N ARG A 26 10.93 3.46 9.65
CA ARG A 26 11.55 4.77 9.28
C ARG A 26 12.21 4.73 7.91
N ASP A 27 12.87 3.63 7.55
CA ASP A 27 13.47 3.46 6.24
C ASP A 27 12.41 3.44 5.15
N LEU A 28 11.31 2.69 5.35
CA LEU A 28 10.16 2.63 4.44
C LEU A 28 9.51 4.01 4.26
N ALA A 29 9.29 4.75 5.34
CA ALA A 29 8.74 6.10 5.28
C ALA A 29 9.63 7.06 4.46
N ARG A 30 10.97 6.96 4.61
CA ARG A 30 11.92 7.71 3.79
C ARG A 30 11.83 7.33 2.31
N VAL A 31 11.79 6.04 2.01
CA VAL A 31 11.65 5.54 0.64
C VAL A 31 10.32 5.99 0.03
N ASN A 32 9.22 5.89 0.75
CA ASN A 32 7.90 6.35 0.31
C ASN A 32 7.89 7.85 -0.01
N ARG A 33 8.57 8.64 0.83
CA ARG A 33 8.66 10.10 0.64
C ARG A 33 9.57 10.48 -0.53
N TRP A 34 10.76 9.89 -0.64
CA TRP A 34 11.78 10.33 -1.61
C TRP A 34 11.65 9.67 -2.99
N LEU A 35 11.13 8.45 -3.05
CA LEU A 35 10.93 7.74 -4.31
C LEU A 35 9.47 7.82 -4.82
N GLY A 36 8.66 8.73 -4.27
CA GLY A 36 7.35 9.06 -4.80
C GLY A 36 6.25 8.06 -4.43
N GLY A 37 6.45 7.20 -3.42
CA GLY A 37 5.40 6.27 -2.97
C GLY A 37 4.15 6.99 -2.47
N VAL A 38 4.33 8.07 -1.68
CA VAL A 38 3.23 8.94 -1.22
C VAL A 38 2.53 9.63 -2.41
N ASP A 39 3.30 10.10 -3.40
CA ASP A 39 2.75 10.80 -4.57
C ASP A 39 1.93 9.88 -5.45
N LEU A 40 2.38 8.63 -5.65
CA LEU A 40 1.66 7.61 -6.39
C LEU A 40 0.32 7.26 -5.73
N SER A 41 0.33 7.06 -4.41
CA SER A 41 -0.88 6.80 -3.63
C SER A 41 -1.87 7.95 -3.71
N ALA A 42 -1.41 9.18 -3.48
CA ALA A 42 -2.23 10.37 -3.55
C ALA A 42 -2.81 10.60 -4.96
N ALA A 43 -1.99 10.42 -6.01
CA ALA A 43 -2.45 10.54 -7.40
C ALA A 43 -3.51 9.49 -7.75
N GLY A 44 -3.36 8.26 -7.27
CA GLY A 44 -4.35 7.19 -7.43
C GLY A 44 -5.68 7.52 -6.75
N ILE A 45 -5.63 8.00 -5.51
CA ILE A 45 -6.83 8.39 -4.74
C ILE A 45 -7.55 9.57 -5.40
N VAL A 46 -6.81 10.59 -5.84
CA VAL A 46 -7.39 11.74 -6.57
C VAL A 46 -8.03 11.30 -7.89
N ALA A 47 -7.46 10.32 -8.59
CA ALA A 47 -8.04 9.79 -9.82
C ALA A 47 -9.40 9.09 -9.60
N LEU A 48 -9.60 8.44 -8.44
CA LEU A 48 -10.87 7.83 -8.06
C LEU A 48 -11.87 8.84 -7.52
N ALA A 49 -11.40 9.79 -6.74
CA ALA A 49 -12.21 10.77 -6.02
C ALA A 49 -11.67 12.20 -6.27
N PRO A 50 -11.90 12.77 -7.46
CA PRO A 50 -11.47 14.14 -7.76
C PRO A 50 -12.26 15.18 -6.97
N GLY A 51 -11.71 16.39 -6.86
CA GLY A 51 -12.37 17.52 -6.19
C GLY A 51 -12.08 17.60 -4.69
N ARG A 52 -12.92 18.38 -3.96
CA ARG A 52 -12.72 18.71 -2.55
C ARG A 52 -13.75 18.10 -1.59
N ALA A 53 -14.69 17.31 -2.11
CA ALA A 53 -15.62 16.60 -1.23
C ALA A 53 -14.88 15.72 -0.22
N PRO A 54 -15.38 15.60 1.02
CA PRO A 54 -14.83 14.70 2.02
C PRO A 54 -14.71 13.28 1.48
N ILE A 55 -13.67 12.54 1.88
CA ILE A 55 -13.49 11.13 1.53
C ILE A 55 -13.08 10.30 2.74
N ALA A 56 -13.57 9.06 2.76
CA ALA A 56 -13.12 8.01 3.67
C ALA A 56 -12.24 7.02 2.91
N VAL A 57 -11.02 6.80 3.39
CA VAL A 57 -10.03 5.88 2.80
C VAL A 57 -9.77 4.76 3.80
N LEU A 58 -9.76 3.51 3.31
CA LEU A 58 -9.20 2.37 4.03
C LEU A 58 -7.80 2.10 3.48
N ASP A 59 -6.81 2.00 4.34
CA ASP A 59 -5.42 1.61 3.99
C ASP A 59 -5.13 0.22 4.55
N VAL A 60 -4.96 -0.77 3.68
CA VAL A 60 -4.79 -2.17 4.04
C VAL A 60 -3.31 -2.54 4.03
N GLY A 61 -2.81 -3.05 5.16
CA GLY A 61 -1.39 -3.26 5.42
C GLY A 61 -0.68 -1.92 5.63
N THR A 62 -1.20 -1.15 6.58
CA THR A 62 -0.80 0.26 6.78
C THR A 62 0.64 0.44 7.26
N GLY A 63 1.25 -0.60 7.82
CA GLY A 63 2.64 -0.54 8.29
C GLY A 63 2.88 0.60 9.27
N GLY A 64 3.87 1.45 8.94
CA GLY A 64 4.20 2.65 9.73
C GLY A 64 3.21 3.82 9.60
N ALA A 65 2.14 3.67 8.84
CA ALA A 65 1.10 4.67 8.58
C ALA A 65 1.62 6.02 8.03
N ASP A 66 2.78 6.02 7.42
CA ASP A 66 3.39 7.22 6.83
C ASP A 66 2.60 7.73 5.62
N ILE A 67 2.07 6.83 4.78
CA ILE A 67 1.21 7.20 3.65
C ILE A 67 -0.15 7.71 4.14
N PRO A 68 -0.91 7.03 5.02
CA PRO A 68 -2.11 7.55 5.64
C PRO A 68 -1.96 8.93 6.22
N LEU A 69 -0.94 9.15 7.04
CA LEU A 69 -0.67 10.45 7.65
C LEU A 69 -0.43 11.54 6.58
N ALA A 70 0.37 11.23 5.55
CA ALA A 70 0.62 12.16 4.45
C ALA A 70 -0.65 12.46 3.63
N LEU A 71 -1.57 11.51 3.47
CA LEU A 71 -2.85 11.72 2.79
C LEU A 71 -3.75 12.69 3.58
N VAL A 72 -3.83 12.55 4.90
CA VAL A 72 -4.56 13.48 5.77
C VAL A 72 -3.95 14.88 5.69
N GLU A 73 -2.63 15.00 5.82
CA GLU A 73 -1.92 16.29 5.75
C GLU A 73 -2.13 16.99 4.39
N ARG A 74 -2.04 16.24 3.30
CA ARG A 74 -2.29 16.78 1.94
C ARG A 74 -3.76 17.20 1.75
N GLY A 75 -4.69 16.42 2.31
CA GLY A 75 -6.10 16.77 2.32
C GLY A 75 -6.32 18.12 3.01
N ARG A 76 -5.81 18.28 4.21
CA ARG A 76 -5.88 19.55 4.98
C ARG A 76 -5.28 20.72 4.20
N ALA A 77 -4.08 20.54 3.63
CA ALA A 77 -3.42 21.57 2.82
C ALA A 77 -4.22 21.96 1.57
N ALA A 78 -4.99 21.04 0.99
CA ALA A 78 -5.87 21.27 -0.15
C ALA A 78 -7.28 21.74 0.23
N GLY A 79 -7.58 21.93 1.52
CA GLY A 79 -8.91 22.27 2.04
C GLY A 79 -9.92 21.14 1.84
N ARG A 80 -9.47 19.89 1.90
CA ARG A 80 -10.29 18.68 1.78
C ARG A 80 -10.20 17.84 3.04
N HIS A 81 -11.34 17.44 3.59
CA HIS A 81 -11.37 16.48 4.68
C HIS A 81 -11.10 15.06 4.15
N VAL A 82 -10.02 14.45 4.62
CA VAL A 82 -9.62 13.06 4.30
C VAL A 82 -9.55 12.30 5.60
N SER A 83 -10.45 11.37 5.84
CA SER A 83 -10.37 10.42 6.94
C SER A 83 -9.76 9.11 6.47
N VAL A 84 -8.82 8.57 7.23
CA VAL A 84 -8.14 7.31 6.89
C VAL A 84 -8.27 6.33 8.04
N THR A 85 -8.74 5.13 7.73
CA THR A 85 -8.62 3.97 8.61
C THR A 85 -7.47 3.12 8.07
N GLY A 86 -6.42 2.94 8.86
CA GLY A 86 -5.31 2.05 8.54
C GLY A 86 -5.46 0.72 9.28
N ILE A 87 -5.37 -0.39 8.58
CA ILE A 87 -5.34 -1.71 9.22
C ILE A 87 -4.01 -2.42 8.95
N ASP A 88 -3.56 -3.17 9.94
CA ASP A 88 -2.44 -4.10 9.81
C ASP A 88 -2.76 -5.37 10.59
N SER A 89 -2.26 -6.52 10.12
CA SER A 89 -2.47 -7.81 10.78
C SER A 89 -1.55 -8.03 11.99
N ARG A 90 -0.58 -7.13 12.20
CA ARG A 90 0.48 -7.25 13.21
C ARG A 90 0.36 -6.13 14.23
N ALA A 91 -0.01 -6.46 15.47
CA ALA A 91 -0.11 -5.50 16.56
C ALA A 91 1.23 -4.80 16.89
N GLU A 92 2.35 -5.53 16.72
CA GLU A 92 3.70 -5.02 16.91
C GLU A 92 4.03 -3.90 15.92
N VAL A 93 3.54 -4.02 14.68
CA VAL A 93 3.71 -3.00 13.62
C VAL A 93 2.94 -1.74 13.98
N LEU A 94 1.68 -1.85 14.41
CA LEU A 94 0.86 -0.70 14.83
C LEU A 94 1.46 0.01 16.07
N THR A 95 1.99 -0.77 17.01
CA THR A 95 2.70 -0.22 18.17
C THR A 95 3.96 0.54 17.73
N ALA A 96 4.74 -0.04 16.81
CA ALA A 96 5.94 0.59 16.30
C ALA A 96 5.63 1.85 15.48
N ALA A 97 4.50 1.89 14.75
CA ALA A 97 4.07 3.08 14.01
C ALA A 97 3.91 4.30 14.92
N ALA A 98 3.24 4.15 16.08
CA ALA A 98 3.07 5.22 17.06
C ALA A 98 4.40 5.66 17.71
N ILE A 99 5.37 4.75 17.83
CA ILE A 99 6.73 5.08 18.32
C ILE A 99 7.53 5.84 17.25
N VAL A 100 7.38 5.46 15.99
CA VAL A 100 8.09 6.07 14.85
C VAL A 100 7.60 7.48 14.59
N ASP A 101 6.28 7.65 14.58
CA ASP A 101 5.64 8.97 14.43
C ASP A 101 4.39 9.07 15.33
N PRO A 102 4.51 9.75 16.49
CA PRO A 102 3.40 9.89 17.42
C PRO A 102 2.15 10.57 16.83
N ARG A 103 2.28 11.29 15.70
CA ARG A 103 1.15 11.91 15.01
C ARG A 103 0.16 10.85 14.50
N THR A 104 0.61 9.63 14.25
CA THR A 104 -0.26 8.52 13.86
C THR A 104 -1.32 8.19 14.91
N ALA A 105 -1.04 8.44 16.19
CA ALA A 105 -1.95 8.21 17.31
C ALA A 105 -2.73 9.48 17.72
N THR A 106 -2.30 10.67 17.29
CA THR A 106 -2.90 11.94 17.73
C THR A 106 -3.66 12.69 16.64
N THR A 107 -3.54 12.26 15.38
CA THR A 107 -4.25 12.86 14.26
C THR A 107 -5.69 12.34 14.24
N GLY A 108 -6.67 13.19 14.49
CA GLY A 108 -8.09 12.80 14.67
C GLY A 108 -8.74 12.18 13.42
N GLU A 109 -8.22 12.46 12.20
CA GLU A 109 -8.70 11.87 10.96
C GLU A 109 -8.01 10.56 10.59
N LEU A 110 -7.04 10.08 11.40
CA LEU A 110 -6.35 8.80 11.21
C LEU A 110 -6.69 7.86 12.37
N VAL A 111 -7.20 6.68 12.04
CA VAL A 111 -7.48 5.61 13.01
C VAL A 111 -6.71 4.37 12.58
N LEU A 112 -5.91 3.80 13.48
CA LEU A 112 -5.19 2.55 13.26
C LEU A 112 -5.88 1.40 13.98
N GLN A 113 -6.07 0.27 13.30
CA GLN A 113 -6.79 -0.90 13.81
C GLN A 113 -6.05 -2.19 13.45
N LEU A 114 -6.09 -3.16 14.36
CA LEU A 114 -5.69 -4.53 14.05
C LEU A 114 -6.76 -5.15 13.15
N GLY A 115 -6.34 -5.76 12.05
CA GLY A 115 -7.28 -6.40 11.13
C GLY A 115 -6.60 -7.22 10.04
N ASP A 116 -7.29 -8.26 9.59
CA ASP A 116 -6.83 -9.10 8.50
C ASP A 116 -7.36 -8.54 7.15
N GLY A 117 -6.47 -8.21 6.25
CA GLY A 117 -6.81 -7.76 4.89
C GLY A 117 -7.50 -8.82 4.04
N LEU A 118 -7.36 -10.11 4.40
CA LEU A 118 -8.02 -11.21 3.71
C LEU A 118 -9.47 -11.44 4.15
N ALA A 119 -9.90 -10.79 5.26
CA ALA A 119 -11.25 -10.89 5.82
C ALA A 119 -11.61 -9.54 6.46
N LEU A 120 -11.87 -8.52 5.65
CA LEU A 120 -12.13 -7.16 6.13
C LEU A 120 -13.42 -7.07 6.93
N PRO A 121 -13.39 -6.63 8.20
CA PRO A 121 -14.56 -6.59 9.09
C PRO A 121 -15.49 -5.39 8.82
N TYR A 122 -15.62 -5.01 7.56
CA TYR A 122 -16.43 -3.86 7.14
C TYR A 122 -17.53 -4.26 6.18
N PRO A 123 -18.67 -3.57 6.21
CA PRO A 123 -19.74 -3.76 5.23
C PRO A 123 -19.27 -3.44 3.79
N ASP A 124 -20.00 -3.95 2.81
CA ASP A 124 -19.79 -3.61 1.41
C ASP A 124 -19.87 -2.10 1.21
N ARG A 125 -18.96 -1.55 0.39
CA ARG A 125 -18.96 -0.13 -0.02
C ARG A 125 -18.91 0.87 1.15
N SER A 126 -18.28 0.50 2.27
CA SER A 126 -18.16 1.32 3.48
C SER A 126 -17.10 2.43 3.38
N PHE A 127 -16.15 2.32 2.44
CA PHE A 127 -15.13 3.33 2.17
C PHE A 127 -15.23 3.86 0.75
N ASP A 128 -14.86 5.12 0.56
CA ASP A 128 -14.82 5.70 -0.78
C ASP A 128 -13.74 5.08 -1.63
N VAL A 129 -12.53 5.00 -1.09
CA VAL A 129 -11.36 4.42 -1.75
C VAL A 129 -10.70 3.43 -0.79
N VAL A 130 -10.32 2.28 -1.32
CA VAL A 130 -9.49 1.32 -0.58
C VAL A 130 -8.10 1.32 -1.21
N HIS A 131 -7.11 1.48 -0.38
CA HIS A 131 -5.71 1.60 -0.76
C HIS A 131 -4.88 0.49 -0.14
N THR A 132 -3.83 0.09 -0.79
CA THR A 132 -2.76 -0.75 -0.23
C THR A 132 -1.43 -0.34 -0.84
N SER A 133 -0.37 -0.43 -0.04
CA SER A 133 0.97 -0.06 -0.49
C SER A 133 2.03 -1.01 0.05
N LEU A 134 2.81 -1.60 -0.86
CA LEU A 134 3.89 -2.53 -0.52
C LEU A 134 3.41 -3.78 0.25
N VAL A 135 2.26 -4.33 -0.13
CA VAL A 135 1.64 -5.50 0.53
C VAL A 135 1.48 -6.68 -0.42
N VAL A 136 1.00 -6.43 -1.66
CA VAL A 136 0.58 -7.51 -2.55
C VAL A 136 1.73 -8.45 -2.89
N HIS A 137 2.96 -7.94 -2.96
CA HIS A 137 4.14 -8.76 -3.25
C HIS A 137 4.47 -9.79 -2.16
N HIS A 138 4.01 -9.61 -0.92
CA HIS A 138 4.15 -10.60 0.17
C HIS A 138 3.23 -11.81 -0.03
N LEU A 139 2.16 -11.67 -0.79
CA LEU A 139 1.11 -12.67 -0.89
C LEU A 139 1.34 -13.61 -2.08
N ASP A 140 0.98 -14.88 -1.93
CA ASP A 140 0.81 -15.78 -3.06
C ASP A 140 -0.39 -15.34 -3.94
N PRO A 141 -0.53 -15.87 -5.17
CA PRO A 141 -1.62 -15.45 -6.06
C PRO A 141 -3.03 -15.70 -5.52
N GLY A 142 -3.22 -16.71 -4.66
CA GLY A 142 -4.51 -17.01 -4.03
C GLY A 142 -4.88 -15.97 -2.99
N ALA A 143 -3.99 -15.72 -2.04
CA ALA A 143 -4.15 -14.69 -1.00
C ALA A 143 -4.23 -13.28 -1.61
N ALA A 144 -3.41 -12.97 -2.63
CA ALA A 144 -3.48 -11.69 -3.33
C ALA A 144 -4.85 -11.46 -3.98
N ARG A 145 -5.44 -12.50 -4.60
CA ARG A 145 -6.80 -12.41 -5.15
C ARG A 145 -7.84 -12.17 -4.06
N THR A 146 -7.75 -12.87 -2.92
CA THR A 146 -8.66 -12.69 -1.78
C THR A 146 -8.56 -11.26 -1.24
N LEU A 147 -7.35 -10.76 -1.00
CA LEU A 147 -7.12 -9.38 -0.59
C LEU A 147 -7.80 -8.38 -1.55
N LEU A 148 -7.54 -8.50 -2.85
CA LEU A 148 -8.07 -7.58 -3.85
C LEU A 148 -9.60 -7.67 -3.97
N ALA A 149 -10.19 -8.85 -3.79
CA ALA A 149 -11.63 -9.04 -3.76
C ALA A 149 -12.27 -8.36 -2.54
N GLU A 150 -11.70 -8.53 -1.35
CA GLU A 150 -12.14 -7.85 -0.14
C GLU A 150 -12.00 -6.32 -0.24
N MET A 151 -10.87 -5.85 -0.74
CA MET A 151 -10.67 -4.42 -1.02
C MET A 151 -11.74 -3.89 -1.99
N GLY A 152 -12.02 -4.62 -3.06
CA GLY A 152 -13.09 -4.30 -4.00
C GLY A 152 -14.43 -4.25 -3.30
N ARG A 153 -14.80 -5.29 -2.54
CA ARG A 153 -16.09 -5.40 -1.84
C ARG A 153 -16.38 -4.17 -0.96
N VAL A 154 -15.41 -3.73 -0.18
CA VAL A 154 -15.59 -2.60 0.74
C VAL A 154 -15.40 -1.22 0.09
N ALA A 155 -14.89 -1.16 -1.17
CA ALA A 155 -14.69 0.08 -1.90
C ALA A 155 -15.96 0.56 -2.61
N ARG A 156 -16.31 1.84 -2.48
CA ARG A 156 -17.42 2.48 -3.18
C ARG A 156 -17.03 3.01 -4.57
N LEU A 157 -15.87 3.65 -4.69
CA LEU A 157 -15.39 4.29 -5.92
C LEU A 157 -14.33 3.43 -6.64
N GLY A 158 -13.51 2.72 -5.87
CA GLY A 158 -12.46 1.86 -6.43
C GLY A 158 -11.30 1.62 -5.49
N VAL A 159 -10.30 0.96 -6.03
CA VAL A 159 -9.12 0.45 -5.32
C VAL A 159 -7.85 1.06 -5.91
N VAL A 160 -6.89 1.38 -5.07
CA VAL A 160 -5.53 1.81 -5.45
C VAL A 160 -4.53 0.78 -4.93
N VAL A 161 -3.81 0.12 -5.81
CA VAL A 161 -2.72 -0.80 -5.48
C VAL A 161 -1.40 -0.14 -5.86
N ASN A 162 -0.61 0.26 -4.87
CA ASN A 162 0.69 0.87 -5.05
C ASN A 162 1.79 -0.11 -4.62
N ASP A 163 2.45 -0.76 -5.57
CA ASP A 163 3.40 -1.82 -5.23
C ASP A 163 4.67 -1.76 -6.09
N LEU A 164 5.68 -2.52 -5.68
CA LEU A 164 6.92 -2.71 -6.42
C LEU A 164 6.65 -3.43 -7.74
N VAL A 165 7.51 -3.16 -8.71
CA VAL A 165 7.52 -3.87 -9.99
C VAL A 165 8.80 -4.66 -10.12
N ARG A 166 8.66 -5.96 -10.41
CA ARG A 166 9.80 -6.85 -10.60
C ARG A 166 10.63 -6.46 -11.81
N GLY A 167 11.92 -6.16 -11.58
CA GLY A 167 12.84 -5.79 -12.63
C GLY A 167 14.30 -5.81 -12.17
N ARG A 168 15.24 -6.09 -13.10
CA ARG A 168 16.68 -6.08 -12.78
C ARG A 168 17.18 -4.70 -12.32
N PRO A 169 16.81 -3.58 -12.97
CA PRO A 169 17.22 -2.25 -12.49
C PRO A 169 16.65 -1.94 -11.10
N ALA A 170 15.38 -2.27 -10.86
CA ALA A 170 14.74 -2.09 -9.55
C ALA A 170 15.44 -2.91 -8.46
N TRP A 171 15.82 -4.15 -8.77
CA TRP A 171 16.56 -4.99 -7.83
C TRP A 171 17.94 -4.42 -7.50
N VAL A 172 18.71 -4.00 -8.51
CA VAL A 172 20.03 -3.37 -8.29
C VAL A 172 19.87 -2.09 -7.44
N GLY A 173 18.89 -1.25 -7.78
CA GLY A 173 18.60 -0.03 -7.01
C GLY A 173 18.24 -0.32 -5.56
N ALA A 174 17.37 -1.29 -5.30
CA ALA A 174 16.98 -1.70 -3.96
C ALA A 174 18.18 -2.24 -3.17
N TRP A 175 19.01 -3.07 -3.80
CA TRP A 175 20.23 -3.59 -3.17
C TRP A 175 21.20 -2.47 -2.80
N LEU A 176 21.53 -1.58 -3.74
CA LEU A 176 22.44 -0.45 -3.50
C LEU A 176 21.90 0.46 -2.38
N MET A 177 20.64 0.87 -2.46
CA MET A 177 20.05 1.77 -1.48
C MET A 177 20.01 1.14 -0.07
N SER A 178 19.58 -0.12 0.03
CA SER A 178 19.50 -0.79 1.32
C SER A 178 20.87 -1.03 1.96
N HIS A 179 21.92 -1.23 1.18
CA HIS A 179 23.27 -1.46 1.72
C HIS A 179 24.07 -0.18 1.99
N LEU A 180 23.79 0.90 1.23
CA LEU A 180 24.52 2.16 1.37
C LEU A 180 23.86 3.16 2.32
N LEU A 181 22.51 3.14 2.44
CA LEU A 181 21.75 4.18 3.16
C LEU A 181 21.23 3.74 4.54
N THR A 182 21.29 2.44 4.86
CA THR A 182 20.85 1.95 6.17
C THR A 182 21.72 0.80 6.67
N SER A 183 21.80 0.65 8.00
CA SER A 183 22.38 -0.52 8.66
C SER A 183 21.30 -1.48 9.20
N ASN A 184 20.02 -1.18 8.97
CA ASN A 184 18.92 -1.98 9.47
C ASN A 184 18.90 -3.36 8.81
N ARG A 185 18.86 -4.43 9.62
CA ARG A 185 18.93 -5.81 9.13
C ARG A 185 17.72 -6.19 8.28
N TYR A 186 16.50 -5.75 8.67
CA TYR A 186 15.28 -5.99 7.89
C TYR A 186 15.37 -5.31 6.53
N THR A 187 15.66 -4.00 6.51
CA THR A 187 15.75 -3.25 5.25
C THR A 187 16.80 -3.82 4.30
N ARG A 188 17.98 -4.22 4.81
CA ARG A 188 19.05 -4.79 3.97
C ARG A 188 18.69 -6.14 3.36
N HIS A 189 18.01 -6.98 4.11
CA HIS A 189 17.58 -8.30 3.65
C HIS A 189 16.36 -8.19 2.74
N ASP A 190 15.32 -7.50 3.21
CA ASP A 190 14.00 -7.55 2.59
C ASP A 190 13.90 -6.68 1.33
N ALA A 191 14.52 -5.49 1.26
CA ALA A 191 14.35 -4.60 0.12
C ALA A 191 14.70 -5.23 -1.25
N PRO A 192 15.85 -5.92 -1.46
CA PRO A 192 16.11 -6.60 -2.71
C PRO A 192 15.23 -7.85 -2.90
N LEU A 193 14.80 -8.50 -1.82
CA LEU A 193 13.94 -9.67 -1.86
C LEU A 193 12.52 -9.30 -2.29
N SER A 194 11.96 -8.23 -1.74
CA SER A 194 10.64 -7.69 -2.10
C SER A 194 10.54 -7.41 -3.60
N VAL A 195 11.59 -6.85 -4.22
CA VAL A 195 11.62 -6.65 -5.69
C VAL A 195 11.57 -7.97 -6.44
N ARG A 196 12.19 -9.03 -5.93
CA ARG A 196 12.14 -10.36 -6.57
C ARG A 196 10.79 -11.06 -6.37
N ARG A 197 10.10 -10.79 -5.26
CA ARG A 197 8.74 -11.29 -4.96
C ARG A 197 7.66 -10.47 -5.66
N ALA A 198 7.96 -9.22 -6.05
CA ALA A 198 7.01 -8.32 -6.69
C ALA A 198 6.40 -8.93 -7.95
N TYR A 199 5.15 -8.62 -8.19
CA TYR A 199 4.45 -8.92 -9.43
C TYR A 199 4.89 -7.97 -10.56
N SER A 200 4.75 -8.39 -11.80
CA SER A 200 4.76 -7.48 -12.94
C SER A 200 3.43 -6.72 -13.05
N VAL A 201 3.41 -5.62 -13.79
CA VAL A 201 2.17 -4.88 -14.05
C VAL A 201 1.08 -5.76 -14.67
N ALA A 202 1.47 -6.64 -15.60
CA ALA A 202 0.54 -7.57 -16.24
C ALA A 202 -0.06 -8.58 -15.25
N GLU A 203 0.77 -9.14 -14.36
CA GLU A 203 0.31 -10.07 -13.32
C GLU A 203 -0.62 -9.37 -12.30
N LEU A 204 -0.29 -8.15 -11.85
CA LEU A 204 -1.17 -7.37 -10.97
C LEU A 204 -2.51 -7.03 -11.64
N THR A 205 -2.47 -6.66 -12.92
CA THR A 205 -3.68 -6.38 -13.71
C THR A 205 -4.55 -7.63 -13.84
N ALA A 206 -3.93 -8.80 -14.07
CA ALA A 206 -4.65 -10.07 -14.11
C ALA A 206 -5.27 -10.44 -12.76
N LEU A 207 -4.55 -10.24 -11.64
CA LEU A 207 -5.07 -10.46 -10.29
C LEU A 207 -6.28 -9.55 -10.00
N LEU A 208 -6.20 -8.25 -10.32
CA LEU A 208 -7.33 -7.32 -10.18
C LEU A 208 -8.53 -7.78 -11.03
N ALA A 209 -8.29 -8.26 -12.24
CA ALA A 209 -9.35 -8.77 -13.11
C ALA A 209 -10.07 -10.01 -12.53
N THR A 210 -9.37 -10.86 -11.77
CA THR A 210 -9.97 -12.02 -11.07
C THR A 210 -10.83 -11.61 -9.87
N ALA A 211 -10.64 -10.38 -9.34
CA ALA A 211 -11.42 -9.77 -8.28
C ALA A 211 -12.54 -8.85 -8.80
N ASP A 212 -12.94 -9.00 -10.05
CA ASP A 212 -13.93 -8.15 -10.76
C ASP A 212 -13.58 -6.66 -10.79
N LEU A 213 -12.31 -6.36 -10.73
CA LEU A 213 -11.76 -5.01 -10.82
C LEU A 213 -11.11 -4.79 -12.18
N ARG A 214 -11.41 -3.66 -12.82
CA ARG A 214 -10.79 -3.22 -14.07
C ARG A 214 -9.82 -2.07 -13.78
N VAL A 215 -8.60 -2.20 -14.23
CA VAL A 215 -7.62 -1.11 -14.17
C VAL A 215 -8.01 -0.02 -15.16
N ASP A 216 -8.27 1.17 -14.65
CA ASP A 216 -8.59 2.36 -15.45
C ASP A 216 -7.35 3.23 -15.69
N ARG A 217 -6.40 3.20 -14.75
CA ARG A 217 -5.17 3.99 -14.84
C ARG A 217 -3.99 3.24 -14.25
N THR A 218 -2.85 3.35 -14.91
CA THR A 218 -1.56 2.91 -14.41
C THR A 218 -0.64 4.13 -14.29
N VAL A 219 -0.08 4.35 -13.10
CA VAL A 219 0.88 5.43 -12.85
C VAL A 219 2.20 4.81 -12.44
N HIS A 220 3.25 5.08 -13.20
CA HIS A 220 4.58 4.57 -12.91
C HIS A 220 5.35 5.54 -12.01
N GLY A 221 6.02 5.01 -11.01
CA GLY A 221 6.95 5.75 -10.17
C GLY A 221 8.28 6.04 -10.88
N LEU A 222 9.11 6.85 -10.24
CA LEU A 222 10.45 7.16 -10.71
C LEU A 222 11.21 5.86 -11.03
N PHE A 223 11.90 5.86 -12.18
CA PHE A 223 12.70 4.71 -12.65
C PHE A 223 11.93 3.40 -12.86
N GLY A 224 10.59 3.41 -12.83
CA GLY A 224 9.76 2.23 -13.08
C GLY A 224 9.87 1.11 -12.03
N HIS A 225 10.43 1.40 -10.86
CA HIS A 225 10.57 0.42 -9.77
C HIS A 225 9.27 0.16 -9.01
N ARG A 226 8.27 1.02 -9.20
CA ARG A 226 7.00 1.02 -8.49
C ARG A 226 5.86 1.47 -9.40
N VAL A 227 4.65 0.99 -9.14
CA VAL A 227 3.46 1.31 -9.91
C VAL A 227 2.26 1.53 -8.97
N ALA A 228 1.40 2.48 -9.31
CA ALA A 228 0.05 2.56 -8.76
C ALA A 228 -0.96 2.16 -9.83
N LEU A 229 -1.72 1.10 -9.56
CA LEU A 229 -2.85 0.67 -10.36
C LEU A 229 -4.13 1.20 -9.72
N VAL A 230 -4.88 1.98 -10.50
CA VAL A 230 -6.18 2.51 -10.12
C VAL A 230 -7.26 1.67 -10.77
N ALA A 231 -8.06 0.99 -9.98
CA ALA A 231 -9.05 0.05 -10.49
C ALA A 231 -10.46 0.34 -9.96
N ARG A 232 -11.48 0.05 -10.78
CA ARG A 232 -12.90 0.19 -10.45
C ARG A 232 -13.62 -1.13 -10.71
N HIS A 233 -14.78 -1.32 -10.08
CA HIS A 233 -15.66 -2.43 -10.43
C HIS A 233 -16.07 -2.39 -11.90
N ARG A 234 -16.06 -3.53 -12.56
CA ARG A 234 -16.43 -3.66 -13.99
C ARG A 234 -17.84 -3.15 -14.30
N GLY A 235 -18.77 -3.22 -13.35
CA GLY A 235 -20.15 -2.75 -13.51
C GLY A 235 -20.36 -1.22 -13.45
N HIS A 236 -19.39 -0.43 -13.00
CA HIS A 236 -19.56 1.03 -12.84
C HIS A 236 -19.46 1.83 -14.15
N ALA A 237 -18.82 1.29 -15.19
CA ALA A 237 -18.65 1.98 -16.47
C ALA A 237 -19.96 2.18 -17.25
N ARG A 238 -21.03 1.44 -16.95
CA ARG A 238 -22.32 1.53 -17.68
C ARG A 238 -23.25 2.62 -17.16
N ARG A 239 -23.02 3.19 -15.95
CA ARG A 239 -23.91 4.22 -15.36
C ARG A 239 -23.44 5.67 -15.57
N ALA A 240 -22.22 5.89 -16.03
CA ALA A 240 -21.70 7.24 -16.31
C ALA A 240 -21.87 7.65 -17.78
N ALA A 241 -22.41 6.77 -18.65
CA ALA A 241 -22.64 6.99 -20.06
C ALA A 241 -24.14 6.98 -20.45
N SER A 242 -25.03 6.96 -19.47
CA SER A 242 -26.48 7.13 -19.60
C SER A 242 -26.90 8.38 -18.83
#